data_60b73b3e83e63add7d0517f954bc7f31
#
_entry.id   60b73b3e83e63add7d0517f954bc7f31
#
_cell.length_a   1.000
_cell.length_b   1.000
_cell.length_c   1.000
_cell.angle_alpha   90.00
_cell.angle_beta   90.00
_cell.angle_gamma   90.00
#
_symmetry.space_group_name_H-M   'P 1'
#
loop_
_entity.id
_entity.type
_entity.pdbx_description
1 polymer ?
#
loop_
_entity_poly.entity_id
_entity_poly.type
_entity_poly.pdbx_seq_one_letter_code
_entity_poly.pdbx_strand_id
1 'polypeptide(L)' 'AAKERRALERELKAQEERSEAIDAELSALEEKLADPAHATDAKLFEQYSQLKKEQEQVLARWEELSMQLEG' A
#
# COMPACT_ATOMS: atom_id res chain seq x y z
N ALA A 1 -20.11 9.47 17.15
CA ALA A 1 -19.70 9.23 18.50
C ALA A 1 -18.24 8.83 18.61
N ALA A 2 -17.70 8.83 19.83
CA ALA A 2 -16.28 8.59 20.10
C ALA A 2 -15.81 7.21 19.66
N LYS A 3 -16.64 6.17 19.80
CA LYS A 3 -16.28 4.81 19.39
C LYS A 3 -16.07 4.70 17.88
N GLU A 4 -16.96 5.31 17.12
CA GLU A 4 -16.86 5.29 15.64
C GLU A 4 -15.62 6.03 15.16
N ARG A 5 -15.34 7.17 15.77
CA ARG A 5 -14.15 7.95 15.44
C ARG A 5 -12.86 7.18 15.75
N ARG A 6 -12.80 6.51 16.90
CA ARG A 6 -11.64 5.69 17.28
C ARG A 6 -11.44 4.52 16.31
N ALA A 7 -12.54 3.89 15.88
CA ALA A 7 -12.48 2.80 14.91
C ALA A 7 -11.91 3.29 13.56
N LEU A 8 -12.36 4.46 13.10
CA LEU A 8 -11.86 5.09 11.87
C LEU A 8 -10.38 5.46 11.98
N GLU A 9 -9.98 6.02 13.12
CA GLU A 9 -8.58 6.38 13.36
C GLU A 9 -7.67 5.15 13.37
N ARG A 10 -8.12 4.05 13.97
CA ARG A 10 -7.36 2.79 13.98
C ARG A 10 -7.23 2.21 12.57
N GLU A 11 -8.31 2.24 11.80
CA GLU A 11 -8.29 1.76 10.43
C GLU A 11 -7.38 2.64 9.56
N LEU A 12 -7.45 3.96 9.75
CA LEU A 12 -6.57 4.89 9.04
C LEU A 12 -5.10 4.57 9.30
N LYS A 13 -4.75 4.35 10.55
CA LYS A 13 -3.38 3.99 10.94
C LYS A 13 -2.96 2.67 10.32
N ALA A 14 -3.86 1.67 10.31
CA ALA A 14 -3.59 0.38 9.70
C ALA A 14 -3.31 0.52 8.20
N GLN A 15 -4.05 1.38 7.49
CA GLN A 15 -3.83 1.65 6.07
C GLN A 15 -2.49 2.36 5.84
N GLU A 16 -2.13 3.31 6.70
CA GLU A 16 -0.83 3.98 6.63
C GLU A 16 0.34 2.99 6.80
N GLU A 17 0.25 2.12 7.78
CA GLU A 17 1.26 1.07 8.04
C GLU A 17 1.35 0.11 6.85
N ARG A 18 0.22 -0.28 6.29
CA ARG A 18 0.19 -1.15 5.12
C ARG A 18 0.80 -0.47 3.90
N SER A 19 0.50 0.81 3.69
CA SER A 19 1.09 1.60 2.60
C SER A 19 2.61 1.67 2.71
N GLU A 20 3.14 1.90 3.91
CA GLU A 20 4.58 1.92 4.15
C GLU A 20 5.24 0.56 3.85
N ALA A 21 4.59 -0.52 4.26
CA ALA A 21 5.06 -1.88 4.00
C ALA A 21 5.09 -2.17 2.50
N ILE A 22 4.04 -1.78 1.77
CA ILE A 22 3.97 -1.95 0.32
C ILE A 22 5.07 -1.14 -0.37
N ASP A 23 5.28 0.10 0.03
CA ASP A 23 6.33 0.95 -0.52
C ASP A 23 7.71 0.32 -0.35
N ALA A 24 7.99 -0.27 0.82
CA ALA A 24 9.24 -0.97 1.07
C ALA A 24 9.41 -2.20 0.18
N GLU A 25 8.33 -2.98 0.01
CA GLU A 25 8.33 -4.14 -0.87
C GLU A 25 8.52 -3.75 -2.34
N LEU A 26 7.87 -2.67 -2.78
CA LEU A 26 8.03 -2.14 -4.13
C LEU A 26 9.46 -1.69 -4.40
N SER A 27 10.08 -1.00 -3.45
CA SER A 27 11.48 -0.57 -3.56
C SER A 27 12.41 -1.77 -3.70
N ALA A 28 12.20 -2.81 -2.90
CA ALA A 28 13.00 -4.03 -2.97
C ALA A 28 12.84 -4.74 -4.32
N LEU A 29 11.63 -4.79 -4.87
CA LEU A 29 11.38 -5.37 -6.19
C LEU A 29 12.02 -4.53 -7.31
N GLU A 30 11.96 -3.21 -7.20
CA GLU A 30 12.59 -2.31 -8.17
C GLU A 30 14.10 -2.52 -8.21
N GLU A 31 14.74 -2.72 -7.07
CA GLU A 31 16.16 -3.05 -7.01
C GLU A 31 16.48 -4.38 -7.68
N LYS A 32 15.65 -5.40 -7.45
CA LYS A 32 15.82 -6.70 -8.09
C LYS A 32 15.63 -6.61 -9.60
N LEU A 33 14.62 -5.87 -10.06
CA LEU A 33 14.33 -5.70 -11.48
C LEU A 33 15.41 -4.88 -12.20
N ALA A 34 16.14 -4.05 -11.46
CA ALA A 34 17.27 -3.30 -12.02
C ALA A 34 18.50 -4.19 -12.26
N ASP A 35 18.57 -5.36 -11.61
CA ASP A 35 19.63 -6.33 -11.82
C ASP A 35 19.38 -7.07 -13.13
N PRO A 36 20.35 -7.08 -14.09
CA PRO A 36 20.19 -7.79 -15.35
C PRO A 36 19.85 -9.26 -15.22
N ALA A 37 20.27 -9.91 -14.11
CA ALA A 37 19.97 -11.31 -13.86
C ALA A 37 18.48 -11.57 -13.59
N HIS A 38 17.74 -10.55 -13.16
CA HIS A 38 16.32 -10.63 -12.80
C HIS A 38 15.41 -9.79 -13.70
N ALA A 39 15.98 -9.06 -14.65
CA ALA A 39 15.24 -8.10 -15.48
C ALA A 39 14.13 -8.73 -16.31
N THR A 40 14.19 -10.05 -16.56
CA THR A 40 13.19 -10.78 -17.35
C THR A 40 12.38 -11.76 -16.50
N ASP A 41 12.44 -11.68 -15.17
CA ASP A 41 11.72 -12.59 -14.28
C ASP A 41 10.24 -12.19 -14.23
N ALA A 42 9.39 -13.01 -14.87
CA ALA A 42 7.95 -12.76 -14.93
C ALA A 42 7.28 -12.74 -13.56
N LYS A 43 7.79 -13.54 -12.61
CA LYS A 43 7.24 -13.58 -11.25
C LYS A 43 7.45 -12.26 -10.51
N LEU A 44 8.60 -11.63 -10.69
CA LEU A 44 8.88 -10.32 -10.08
C LEU A 44 7.97 -9.24 -10.64
N PHE A 45 7.75 -9.23 -11.96
CA PHE A 45 6.82 -8.31 -12.60
C PHE A 45 5.39 -8.50 -12.12
N GLU A 46 4.97 -9.75 -11.95
CA GLU A 46 3.65 -10.08 -11.44
C GLU A 46 3.48 -9.57 -10.00
N GLN A 47 4.46 -9.82 -9.13
CA GLN A 47 4.44 -9.33 -7.76
C GLN A 47 4.38 -7.80 -7.71
N TYR A 48 5.18 -7.15 -8.55
CA TYR A 48 5.18 -5.69 -8.65
C TYR A 48 3.81 -5.16 -9.05
N SER A 49 3.20 -5.74 -10.06
CA SER A 49 1.87 -5.36 -10.53
C SER A 49 0.80 -5.52 -9.44
N GLN A 50 0.83 -6.63 -8.71
CA GLN A 50 -0.12 -6.90 -7.62
C GLN A 50 0.06 -5.89 -6.48
N LEU A 51 1.29 -5.59 -6.10
CA LEU A 51 1.57 -4.61 -5.05
C LEU A 51 1.13 -3.20 -5.46
N LYS A 52 1.30 -2.83 -6.72
CA LYS A 52 0.81 -1.55 -7.25
C LYS A 52 -0.71 -1.45 -7.14
N LYS A 53 -1.43 -2.50 -7.48
CA LYS A 53 -2.90 -2.54 -7.34
C LYS A 53 -3.33 -2.43 -5.88
N GLU A 54 -2.65 -3.16 -4.99
CA GLU A 54 -2.94 -3.11 -3.57
C GLU A 54 -2.67 -1.70 -3.02
N GLN A 55 -1.59 -1.06 -3.45
CA GLN A 55 -1.27 0.30 -3.03
C GLN A 55 -2.38 1.28 -3.45
N GLU A 56 -2.91 1.17 -4.64
CA GLU A 56 -4.04 1.99 -5.10
C GLU A 56 -5.26 1.80 -4.21
N GLN A 57 -5.58 0.56 -3.85
CA GLN A 57 -6.71 0.25 -2.97
C GLN A 57 -6.50 0.80 -1.56
N VAL A 58 -5.30 0.66 -1.03
CA VAL A 58 -4.93 1.17 0.30
C VAL A 58 -5.06 2.69 0.33
N LEU A 59 -4.53 3.38 -0.68
CA LEU A 59 -4.60 4.84 -0.76
C LEU A 59 -6.04 5.33 -0.93
N ALA A 60 -6.85 4.64 -1.73
CA ALA A 60 -8.27 4.99 -1.90
C ALA A 60 -9.02 4.86 -0.58
N ARG A 61 -8.79 3.79 0.16
CA ARG A 61 -9.41 3.59 1.47
C ARG A 61 -8.93 4.62 2.48
N TRP A 62 -7.64 4.95 2.45
CA TRP A 62 -7.06 5.96 3.32
C TRP A 62 -7.71 7.33 3.09
N GLU A 63 -7.89 7.72 1.83
CA GLU A 63 -8.56 8.98 1.47
C GLU A 63 -10.00 9.00 1.97
N GLU A 64 -10.72 7.90 1.78
CA GLU A 64 -12.11 7.77 2.25
C GLU A 64 -12.21 7.94 3.77
N LEU A 65 -11.32 7.27 4.50
CA LEU A 65 -11.26 7.38 5.96
C LEU A 65 -10.91 8.80 6.41
N SER A 66 -9.96 9.43 5.74
CA SER A 66 -9.58 10.81 6.03
C SER A 66 -10.74 11.77 5.84
N MET A 67 -11.51 11.60 4.78
CA MET A 67 -12.71 12.41 4.53
C MET A 67 -13.77 12.22 5.61
N GLN A 68 -13.98 10.99 6.06
CA GLN A 68 -14.93 10.70 7.13
C GLN A 68 -14.49 11.33 8.46
N LEU A 69 -13.19 11.34 8.74
CA LEU A 69 -12.66 11.95 9.96
C LEU A 69 -12.71 13.47 9.94
N GLU A 70 -12.55 14.07 8.78
CA GLU A 70 -12.64 15.52 8.61
C GLU A 70 -14.09 16.01 8.65
N GLY A 71 -15.02 15.19 8.17
CA GLY A 71 -16.45 15.51 8.16
C GLY A 71 -17.08 15.33 9.50
#